data_a17690e94878d00ed61a8c826ae95582
#
_entry.id   a17690e94878d00ed61a8c826ae95582
#
_cell.length_a   1.000
_cell.length_b   1.000
_cell.length_c   1.000
_cell.angle_alpha   90.00
_cell.angle_beta   90.00
_cell.angle_gamma   90.00
#
_symmetry.space_group_name_H-M   'P 1'
#
loop_
_entity.id
_entity.type
_entity.pdbx_description
1 polymer ?
#
loop_
_entity_poly.entity_id
_entity_poly.type
_entity_poly.pdbx_seq_one_letter_code
_entity_poly.pdbx_strand_id
1 'polypeptide(L)'
;MKKLIVGLLMTAMICSLAACGGKNQSGANTDTSTVNETSAKEEDGSVSAEVEKEEPAYEPGQWAGMVYTNTSLGMSLTLPDGWQIGTQEEIDAVENAGQQITGNTESSQDVSNYELYIYNPNTGSAIAMMTEDLSIFGDVTAQQYAQTLSEQLLNYQNQGIVYNLNPIGTKMIGKTEFVSFDGMAEYQSNNIYQCYAITEKGDCMVTMIITGPSEAGQAECENVLASIQTVE
;
A
#
# COMPACT_ATOMS: atom_id res chain seq x y z
N MET A 1 -9.60 14.54 14.97
CA MET A 1 -9.39 13.40 14.07
C MET A 1 -7.99 13.52 13.55
N LYS A 2 -7.08 12.61 13.96
CA LYS A 2 -5.72 12.54 13.40
C LYS A 2 -5.89 12.21 11.92
N LYS A 3 -5.38 13.04 11.03
CA LYS A 3 -5.40 12.75 9.59
C LYS A 3 -4.56 11.49 9.40
N LEU A 4 -5.19 10.40 9.00
CA LEU A 4 -4.46 9.21 8.56
C LEU A 4 -3.50 9.63 7.44
N ILE A 5 -2.21 9.38 7.63
CA ILE A 5 -1.17 9.66 6.63
C ILE A 5 -1.14 8.48 5.63
N VAL A 6 -2.30 8.09 5.16
CA VAL A 6 -2.45 7.04 4.13
C VAL A 6 -2.11 7.59 2.73
N GLY A 7 -1.99 8.93 2.62
CA GLY A 7 -1.81 9.60 1.33
C GLY A 7 -0.50 9.30 0.59
N LEU A 8 0.48 8.69 1.26
CA LEU A 8 1.80 8.51 0.69
C LEU A 8 1.98 7.17 -0.05
N LEU A 9 1.25 6.15 0.38
CA LEU A 9 1.35 4.80 -0.16
C LEU A 9 0.95 4.65 -1.63
N MET A 10 0.18 5.60 -2.15
CA MET A 10 -0.54 5.40 -3.41
C MET A 10 0.19 5.77 -4.66
N THR A 11 1.16 6.61 -4.51
CA THR A 11 1.78 7.30 -5.63
C THR A 11 2.93 6.55 -6.22
N ALA A 12 3.50 5.67 -5.43
CA ALA A 12 4.68 4.92 -5.80
C ALA A 12 4.53 4.13 -7.12
N MET A 13 3.32 3.67 -7.44
CA MET A 13 3.15 2.74 -8.56
C MET A 13 2.60 3.32 -9.85
N ILE A 14 2.04 4.52 -9.82
CA ILE A 14 1.63 5.19 -11.07
C ILE A 14 2.85 5.61 -11.90
N CYS A 15 4.01 5.69 -11.26
CA CYS A 15 5.22 6.24 -11.84
C CYS A 15 6.04 5.25 -12.66
N SER A 16 5.79 3.95 -12.58
CA SER A 16 6.46 2.98 -13.45
C SER A 16 6.23 3.25 -14.95
N LEU A 17 5.22 4.05 -15.29
CA LEU A 17 4.95 4.49 -16.66
C LEU A 17 5.57 5.86 -17.02
N ALA A 18 5.94 6.68 -16.02
CA ALA A 18 6.48 8.02 -16.26
C ALA A 18 7.98 8.02 -16.63
N ALA A 19 8.71 6.93 -16.38
CA ALA A 19 10.12 6.82 -16.71
C ALA A 19 10.41 6.79 -18.23
N CYS A 20 9.37 6.73 -19.08
CA CYS A 20 9.49 6.69 -20.54
C CYS A 20 9.12 7.98 -21.26
N GLY A 21 8.98 9.14 -20.61
CA GLY A 21 8.61 10.36 -21.36
C GLY A 21 8.63 11.67 -20.59
N GLY A 22 9.72 12.42 -20.67
CA GLY A 22 9.73 13.90 -20.86
C GLY A 22 9.30 14.81 -19.73
N LYS A 23 10.28 15.42 -19.12
CA LYS A 23 10.48 16.81 -18.62
C LYS A 23 9.31 17.78 -18.46
N ASN A 24 9.41 18.47 -17.29
CA ASN A 24 8.98 19.84 -16.92
C ASN A 24 7.66 19.94 -16.16
N GLN A 25 7.57 20.66 -15.15
CA GLN A 25 8.08 21.82 -14.43
C GLN A 25 7.02 22.31 -13.44
N SER A 26 7.39 22.42 -12.18
CA SER A 26 7.37 23.60 -11.32
C SER A 26 6.09 24.41 -11.12
N GLY A 27 5.76 24.65 -9.83
CA GLY A 27 5.04 25.85 -9.36
C GLY A 27 4.22 25.62 -8.10
N ALA A 28 4.67 25.92 -7.09
CA ALA A 28 4.73 26.62 -5.83
C ALA A 28 3.42 27.23 -5.30
N ASN A 29 3.33 27.15 -3.95
CA ASN A 29 2.81 28.09 -2.92
C ASN A 29 1.45 27.81 -2.28
N THR A 30 1.51 27.52 -0.99
CA THR A 30 1.39 28.39 0.24
C THR A 30 -0.05 28.71 0.64
N ASP A 31 -0.52 28.38 1.80
CA ASP A 31 -0.53 28.98 3.14
C ASP A 31 -1.65 28.43 4.05
N THR A 32 -1.29 28.03 5.22
CA THR A 32 -1.55 28.52 6.59
C THR A 32 -2.94 28.43 7.24
N SER A 33 -2.91 27.82 8.44
CA SER A 33 -3.60 28.14 9.73
C SER A 33 -5.05 27.69 9.93
N THR A 34 -5.53 27.29 11.07
CA THR A 34 -5.21 27.34 12.51
C THR A 34 -6.32 26.67 13.30
N VAL A 35 -5.96 25.84 14.28
CA VAL A 35 -6.49 25.59 15.64
C VAL A 35 -8.00 25.76 15.94
N ASN A 36 -8.64 24.74 16.56
CA ASN A 36 -9.16 24.85 17.94
C ASN A 36 -9.56 23.51 18.58
N GLU A 37 -9.17 23.38 19.85
CA GLU A 37 -9.52 22.34 20.83
C GLU A 37 -10.97 22.44 21.29
N THR A 38 -11.56 21.32 21.78
CA THR A 38 -12.19 21.22 23.11
C THR A 38 -12.82 19.85 23.38
N SER A 39 -12.24 19.11 24.32
CA SER A 39 -12.71 18.55 25.60
C SER A 39 -13.93 17.63 25.67
N ALA A 40 -13.63 16.40 26.07
CA ALA A 40 -14.13 15.51 27.14
C ALA A 40 -15.63 15.24 27.34
N LYS A 41 -16.00 13.96 27.44
CA LYS A 41 -16.64 13.39 28.65
C LYS A 41 -16.58 11.86 28.67
N GLU A 42 -16.20 11.33 29.82
CA GLU A 42 -16.22 9.92 30.24
C GLU A 42 -17.65 9.43 30.40
N GLU A 43 -17.92 8.16 30.10
CA GLU A 43 -18.85 7.33 30.86
C GLU A 43 -18.41 5.86 30.90
N ASP A 44 -18.37 5.37 32.11
CA ASP A 44 -18.02 4.08 32.65
C ASP A 44 -18.97 2.98 32.14
N GLY A 45 -18.42 1.85 31.70
CA GLY A 45 -19.16 0.65 31.35
C GLY A 45 -18.27 -0.59 31.44
N SER A 46 -18.24 -1.19 32.64
CA SER A 46 -17.65 -2.48 32.92
C SER A 46 -17.93 -3.52 31.83
N VAL A 47 -16.90 -3.97 31.12
CA VAL A 47 -16.94 -5.13 30.25
C VAL A 47 -15.90 -6.14 30.70
N SER A 48 -16.39 -7.37 30.89
CA SER A 48 -15.68 -8.60 31.16
C SER A 48 -14.36 -8.67 30.39
N ALA A 49 -13.25 -8.82 31.12
CA ALA A 49 -11.95 -9.08 30.54
C ALA A 49 -11.96 -10.47 29.88
N GLU A 50 -12.22 -10.51 28.60
CA GLU A 50 -11.74 -11.58 27.74
C GLU A 50 -10.23 -11.38 27.68
N VAL A 51 -9.47 -12.41 28.05
CA VAL A 51 -8.01 -12.38 27.93
C VAL A 51 -7.70 -12.38 26.43
N GLU A 52 -7.54 -11.20 25.85
CA GLU A 52 -6.96 -11.06 24.53
C GLU A 52 -5.59 -11.73 24.55
N LYS A 53 -5.49 -12.78 23.78
CA LYS A 53 -4.23 -13.44 23.52
C LYS A 53 -3.43 -12.45 22.70
N GLU A 54 -2.44 -11.78 23.28
CA GLU A 54 -1.55 -10.89 22.56
C GLU A 54 -1.03 -11.64 21.33
N GLU A 55 -1.38 -11.15 20.15
CA GLU A 55 -0.77 -11.65 18.92
C GLU A 55 0.72 -11.35 18.97
N PRO A 56 1.59 -12.26 18.50
CA PRO A 56 3.02 -11.99 18.46
C PRO A 56 3.27 -10.74 17.57
N ALA A 57 4.26 -9.94 17.96
CA ALA A 57 4.70 -8.80 17.18
C ALA A 57 5.00 -9.23 15.74
N TYR A 58 4.77 -8.33 14.79
CA TYR A 58 5.04 -8.59 13.40
C TYR A 58 6.55 -8.71 13.14
N GLU A 59 6.95 -9.78 12.47
CA GLU A 59 8.32 -9.98 12.01
C GLU A 59 8.36 -9.83 10.48
N PRO A 60 9.17 -8.90 9.94
CA PRO A 60 9.34 -8.74 8.51
C PRO A 60 9.87 -10.00 7.83
N GLY A 61 9.42 -10.22 6.61
CA GLY A 61 9.92 -11.32 5.80
C GLY A 61 11.35 -11.10 5.30
N GLN A 62 11.95 -12.16 4.80
CA GLN A 62 13.35 -12.15 4.38
C GLN A 62 13.55 -12.84 3.03
N TRP A 63 14.51 -12.32 2.28
CA TRP A 63 14.98 -12.94 1.05
C TRP A 63 16.10 -13.93 1.31
N ALA A 64 15.96 -15.16 0.78
CA ALA A 64 17.02 -16.16 0.71
C ALA A 64 17.25 -16.51 -0.76
N GLY A 65 18.18 -15.83 -1.40
CA GLY A 65 18.36 -15.91 -2.86
C GLY A 65 17.14 -15.33 -3.59
N MET A 66 16.44 -16.19 -4.34
CA MET A 66 15.24 -15.80 -5.10
C MET A 66 13.93 -16.15 -4.38
N VAL A 67 14.00 -16.53 -3.11
CA VAL A 67 12.82 -16.89 -2.31
C VAL A 67 12.63 -15.88 -1.19
N TYR A 68 11.50 -15.22 -1.19
CA TYR A 68 11.02 -14.40 -0.09
C TYR A 68 10.14 -15.24 0.82
N THR A 69 10.34 -15.12 2.14
CA THR A 69 9.52 -15.81 3.15
C THR A 69 9.13 -14.84 4.24
N ASN A 70 7.83 -14.80 4.55
CA ASN A 70 7.27 -14.05 5.66
C ASN A 70 6.43 -15.01 6.53
N THR A 71 6.94 -15.35 7.71
CA THR A 71 6.28 -16.28 8.65
C THR A 71 5.11 -15.64 9.38
N SER A 72 5.16 -14.33 9.64
CA SER A 72 4.05 -13.60 10.25
C SER A 72 2.80 -13.62 9.38
N LEU A 73 2.97 -13.57 8.06
CA LEU A 73 1.88 -13.68 7.08
C LEU A 73 1.66 -15.12 6.58
N GLY A 74 2.51 -16.07 7.00
CA GLY A 74 2.43 -17.46 6.57
C GLY A 74 2.56 -17.63 5.05
N MET A 75 3.46 -16.87 4.40
CA MET A 75 3.62 -16.87 2.96
C MET A 75 5.09 -16.98 2.52
N SER A 76 5.29 -17.61 1.36
CA SER A 76 6.56 -17.65 0.66
C SER A 76 6.34 -17.44 -0.84
N LEU A 77 7.20 -16.65 -1.46
CA LEU A 77 7.18 -16.31 -2.88
C LEU A 77 8.54 -16.61 -3.50
N THR A 78 8.56 -17.43 -4.55
CA THR A 78 9.73 -17.53 -5.41
C THR A 78 9.64 -16.45 -6.48
N LEU A 79 10.67 -15.63 -6.63
CA LEU A 79 10.71 -14.56 -7.63
C LEU A 79 10.50 -15.15 -9.02
N PRO A 80 9.48 -14.71 -9.77
CA PRO A 80 9.18 -15.27 -11.09
C PRO A 80 10.23 -14.89 -12.13
N ASP A 81 10.33 -15.67 -13.19
CA ASP A 81 11.20 -15.37 -14.33
C ASP A 81 10.86 -13.99 -14.92
N GLY A 82 11.88 -13.19 -15.16
CA GLY A 82 11.77 -11.84 -15.72
C GLY A 82 11.46 -10.75 -14.68
N TRP A 83 11.14 -11.14 -13.44
CA TRP A 83 10.95 -10.19 -12.34
C TRP A 83 12.29 -9.90 -11.64
N GLN A 84 12.35 -8.74 -11.03
CA GLN A 84 13.52 -8.25 -10.28
C GLN A 84 13.10 -7.80 -8.88
N ILE A 85 14.02 -7.92 -7.95
CA ILE A 85 13.89 -7.33 -6.62
C ILE A 85 14.32 -5.86 -6.74
N GLY A 86 13.44 -4.94 -6.34
CA GLY A 86 13.74 -3.52 -6.37
C GLY A 86 14.80 -3.14 -5.34
N THR A 87 15.69 -2.28 -5.75
CA THR A 87 16.70 -1.66 -4.89
C THR A 87 16.09 -0.49 -4.12
N GLN A 88 16.73 -0.05 -3.03
CA GLN A 88 16.29 1.13 -2.29
C GLN A 88 16.25 2.38 -3.19
N GLU A 89 17.21 2.54 -4.09
CA GLU A 89 17.23 3.66 -5.04
C GLU A 89 15.99 3.66 -5.97
N GLU A 90 15.54 2.49 -6.40
CA GLU A 90 14.33 2.34 -7.22
C GLU A 90 13.07 2.61 -6.40
N ILE A 91 13.00 2.15 -5.15
CA ILE A 91 11.92 2.47 -4.22
C ILE A 91 11.85 3.99 -4.01
N ASP A 92 12.97 4.64 -3.68
CA ASP A 92 13.05 6.09 -3.49
C ASP A 92 12.62 6.84 -4.76
N ALA A 93 12.98 6.35 -5.95
CA ALA A 93 12.59 6.96 -7.21
C ALA A 93 11.07 6.87 -7.45
N VAL A 94 10.48 5.73 -7.10
CA VAL A 94 9.03 5.50 -7.19
C VAL A 94 8.27 6.40 -6.22
N GLU A 95 8.72 6.51 -4.97
CA GLU A 95 8.15 7.42 -3.97
C GLU A 95 8.23 8.89 -4.39
N ASN A 96 9.40 9.34 -4.82
CA ASN A 96 9.61 10.73 -5.26
C ASN A 96 8.73 11.08 -6.46
N ALA A 97 8.58 10.17 -7.40
CA ALA A 97 7.72 10.37 -8.55
C ALA A 97 6.25 10.45 -8.12
N GLY A 98 5.85 9.64 -7.15
CA GLY A 98 4.55 9.68 -6.54
C GLY A 98 4.23 11.00 -5.85
N GLN A 99 5.13 11.49 -5.03
CA GLN A 99 5.00 12.80 -4.38
C GLN A 99 4.83 13.93 -5.38
N GLN A 100 5.55 13.89 -6.52
CA GLN A 100 5.39 14.89 -7.58
C GLN A 100 4.02 14.89 -8.21
N ILE A 101 3.41 13.71 -8.38
CA ILE A 101 2.08 13.59 -9.01
C ILE A 101 0.98 14.05 -8.04
N THR A 102 1.08 13.71 -6.78
CA THR A 102 0.04 14.03 -5.78
C THR A 102 0.23 15.35 -5.08
N GLY A 103 1.41 15.97 -5.22
CA GLY A 103 1.76 17.18 -4.49
C GLY A 103 1.94 16.93 -2.97
N ASN A 104 1.97 15.67 -2.54
CA ASN A 104 2.21 15.33 -1.15
C ASN A 104 3.72 15.29 -0.91
N THR A 105 4.22 16.17 -0.05
CA THR A 105 5.65 16.32 0.27
C THR A 105 6.02 15.74 1.64
N GLU A 106 5.06 15.14 2.34
CA GLU A 106 5.35 14.45 3.60
C GLU A 106 6.12 13.16 3.29
N SER A 107 7.28 13.00 3.91
CA SER A 107 8.12 11.81 3.72
C SER A 107 7.44 10.58 4.32
N SER A 108 7.28 9.52 3.55
CA SER A 108 6.81 8.22 4.02
C SER A 108 7.83 7.52 4.90
N GLN A 109 9.10 7.86 4.76
CA GLN A 109 10.21 7.17 5.43
C GLN A 109 10.11 7.17 6.96
N ASP A 110 9.30 8.06 7.53
CA ASP A 110 9.09 8.13 8.98
C ASP A 110 7.95 7.20 9.48
N VAL A 111 7.11 6.66 8.59
CA VAL A 111 5.90 5.92 8.98
C VAL A 111 5.68 4.61 8.23
N SER A 112 6.23 4.45 7.03
CA SER A 112 6.05 3.24 6.21
C SER A 112 7.39 2.65 5.81
N ASN A 113 7.52 1.33 5.93
CA ASN A 113 8.70 0.61 5.48
C ASN A 113 8.33 -0.31 4.32
N TYR A 114 9.03 -0.17 3.20
CA TYR A 114 8.95 -1.16 2.13
C TYR A 114 9.64 -2.45 2.57
N GLU A 115 8.90 -3.51 2.64
CA GLU A 115 9.40 -4.82 3.02
C GLU A 115 9.69 -5.67 1.78
N LEU A 116 8.83 -5.55 0.78
CA LEU A 116 8.98 -6.24 -0.50
C LEU A 116 8.66 -5.26 -1.61
N TYR A 117 9.55 -5.17 -2.60
CA TYR A 117 9.26 -4.53 -3.87
C TYR A 117 9.85 -5.39 -4.98
N ILE A 118 8.97 -5.94 -5.81
CA ILE A 118 9.35 -6.70 -7.00
C ILE A 118 8.64 -6.12 -8.21
N TYR A 119 9.31 -6.14 -9.34
CA TYR A 119 8.74 -5.61 -10.58
C TYR A 119 9.27 -6.35 -11.81
N ASN A 120 8.51 -6.32 -12.89
CA ASN A 120 8.95 -6.79 -14.20
C ASN A 120 9.27 -5.58 -15.10
N PRO A 121 10.55 -5.33 -15.44
CA PRO A 121 10.93 -4.16 -16.23
C PRO A 121 10.41 -4.19 -17.67
N ASN A 122 9.98 -5.35 -18.17
CA ASN A 122 9.48 -5.48 -19.54
C ASN A 122 8.00 -5.10 -19.65
N THR A 123 7.23 -5.31 -18.60
CA THR A 123 5.77 -5.08 -18.57
C THR A 123 5.38 -3.89 -17.72
N GLY A 124 6.23 -3.47 -16.78
CA GLY A 124 5.93 -2.46 -15.77
C GLY A 124 5.03 -2.97 -14.63
N SER A 125 4.73 -4.28 -14.61
CA SER A 125 3.99 -4.90 -13.50
C SER A 125 4.83 -4.87 -12.23
N ALA A 126 4.20 -4.59 -11.09
CA ALA A 126 4.89 -4.50 -9.81
C ALA A 126 4.02 -4.96 -8.64
N ILE A 127 4.68 -5.48 -7.62
CA ILE A 127 4.08 -5.81 -6.33
C ILE A 127 4.96 -5.21 -5.24
N ALA A 128 4.37 -4.36 -4.42
CA ALA A 128 5.00 -3.84 -3.22
C ALA A 128 4.27 -4.33 -1.97
N MET A 129 5.00 -4.54 -0.89
CA MET A 129 4.44 -4.74 0.43
C MET A 129 5.09 -3.79 1.40
N MET A 130 4.27 -3.14 2.20
CA MET A 130 4.68 -2.10 3.13
C MET A 130 4.08 -2.38 4.49
N THR A 131 4.78 -1.95 5.53
CA THR A 131 4.34 -2.03 6.92
C THR A 131 4.29 -0.65 7.54
N GLU A 132 3.28 -0.40 8.34
CA GLU A 132 3.09 0.82 9.12
C GLU A 132 2.79 0.46 10.57
N ASP A 133 3.41 1.17 11.51
CA ASP A 133 3.20 0.97 12.94
C ASP A 133 1.79 1.41 13.35
N LEU A 134 0.98 0.49 13.85
CA LEU A 134 -0.39 0.76 14.31
C LEU A 134 -0.44 1.73 15.49
N SER A 135 0.61 1.84 16.29
CA SER A 135 0.66 2.79 17.41
C SER A 135 0.49 4.24 16.97
N ILE A 136 0.81 4.54 15.71
CA ILE A 136 0.65 5.87 15.12
C ILE A 136 -0.81 6.18 14.81
N PHE A 137 -1.60 5.16 14.46
CA PHE A 137 -2.98 5.31 13.97
C PHE A 137 -4.03 5.10 15.08
N GLY A 138 -3.67 4.45 16.20
CA GLY A 138 -4.60 4.00 17.23
C GLY A 138 -5.38 2.76 16.75
N ASP A 139 -6.55 2.51 17.32
CA ASP A 139 -7.39 1.33 17.06
C ASP A 139 -8.05 1.39 15.67
N VAL A 140 -7.27 1.38 14.59
CA VAL A 140 -7.76 1.38 13.20
C VAL A 140 -7.70 -0.03 12.64
N THR A 141 -8.85 -0.57 12.25
CA THR A 141 -8.91 -1.89 11.63
C THR A 141 -8.52 -1.86 10.13
N ALA A 142 -8.10 -2.99 9.57
CA ALA A 142 -7.82 -3.13 8.14
C ALA A 142 -9.02 -2.70 7.27
N GLN A 143 -10.25 -2.96 7.73
CA GLN A 143 -11.47 -2.53 7.05
C GLN A 143 -11.61 -1.00 7.03
N GLN A 144 -11.36 -0.33 8.15
CA GLN A 144 -11.42 1.14 8.25
C GLN A 144 -10.28 1.78 7.45
N TYR A 145 -9.11 1.17 7.49
CA TYR A 145 -7.95 1.60 6.71
C TYR A 145 -8.25 1.50 5.20
N ALA A 146 -8.76 0.36 4.72
CA ALA A 146 -9.16 0.16 3.32
C ALA A 146 -10.22 1.17 2.87
N GLN A 147 -11.21 1.47 3.72
CA GLN A 147 -12.24 2.46 3.41
C GLN A 147 -11.63 3.86 3.25
N THR A 148 -10.80 4.28 4.21
CA THR A 148 -10.13 5.59 4.15
C THR A 148 -9.23 5.69 2.92
N LEU A 149 -8.49 4.61 2.62
CA LEU A 149 -7.62 4.51 1.47
C LEU A 149 -8.41 4.66 0.16
N SER A 150 -9.51 3.93 0.01
CA SER A 150 -10.35 4.01 -1.18
C SER A 150 -10.95 5.40 -1.39
N GLU A 151 -11.40 6.07 -0.32
CA GLU A 151 -11.90 7.45 -0.37
C GLU A 151 -10.81 8.45 -0.79
N GLN A 152 -9.59 8.26 -0.31
CA GLN A 152 -8.45 9.12 -0.70
C GLN A 152 -8.09 8.94 -2.18
N LEU A 153 -8.10 7.71 -2.71
CA LEU A 153 -7.89 7.45 -4.14
C LEU A 153 -8.85 8.22 -5.01
N LEU A 154 -10.13 8.23 -4.66
CA LEU A 154 -11.17 8.96 -5.40
C LEU A 154 -10.94 10.48 -5.37
N ASN A 155 -10.27 11.02 -4.36
CA ASN A 155 -9.94 12.45 -4.28
C ASN A 155 -8.82 12.89 -5.23
N TYR A 156 -8.01 11.95 -5.79
CA TYR A 156 -6.96 12.28 -6.75
C TYR A 156 -7.48 12.70 -8.12
N GLN A 157 -8.77 12.63 -8.37
CA GLN A 157 -9.38 13.16 -9.58
C GLN A 157 -9.00 14.63 -9.86
N ASN A 158 -8.84 15.43 -8.80
CA ASN A 158 -8.40 16.81 -8.91
C ASN A 158 -6.96 16.98 -9.42
N GLN A 159 -6.17 15.90 -9.38
CA GLN A 159 -4.78 15.83 -9.86
C GLN A 159 -4.68 15.10 -11.21
N GLY A 160 -5.81 14.80 -11.83
CA GLY A 160 -5.87 14.14 -13.13
C GLY A 160 -5.73 12.63 -13.08
N ILE A 161 -5.93 12.02 -11.91
CA ILE A 161 -5.98 10.57 -11.75
C ILE A 161 -7.43 10.17 -11.45
N VAL A 162 -8.04 9.40 -12.33
CA VAL A 162 -9.44 8.94 -12.16
C VAL A 162 -9.43 7.48 -11.76
N TYR A 163 -9.93 7.19 -10.56
CA TYR A 163 -10.09 5.82 -10.07
C TYR A 163 -11.51 5.31 -10.28
N ASN A 164 -11.63 4.11 -10.83
CA ASN A 164 -12.84 3.30 -10.87
C ASN A 164 -12.60 2.07 -10.00
N LEU A 165 -13.03 2.15 -8.73
CA LEU A 165 -12.79 1.12 -7.72
C LEU A 165 -13.97 0.15 -7.62
N ASN A 166 -13.65 -1.13 -7.47
CA ASN A 166 -14.58 -2.17 -7.09
C ASN A 166 -14.87 -2.12 -5.58
N PRO A 167 -15.99 -2.71 -5.12
CA PRO A 167 -16.30 -2.78 -3.69
C PRO A 167 -15.20 -3.46 -2.88
N ILE A 168 -15.04 -3.02 -1.64
CA ILE A 168 -14.14 -3.66 -0.67
C ILE A 168 -14.67 -5.06 -0.35
N GLY A 169 -13.79 -6.05 -0.41
CA GLY A 169 -14.04 -7.46 -0.08
C GLY A 169 -12.86 -8.06 0.67
N THR A 170 -12.67 -9.37 0.55
CA THR A 170 -11.51 -10.06 1.13
C THR A 170 -10.79 -10.93 0.10
N LYS A 171 -9.50 -11.18 0.33
CA LYS A 171 -8.64 -12.02 -0.52
C LYS A 171 -7.68 -12.82 0.35
N MET A 172 -7.57 -14.12 0.09
CA MET A 172 -6.55 -14.95 0.71
C MET A 172 -5.23 -14.83 -0.04
N ILE A 173 -4.14 -14.52 0.69
CA ILE A 173 -2.77 -14.52 0.18
C ILE A 173 -1.93 -15.31 1.18
N GLY A 174 -1.34 -16.42 0.74
CA GLY A 174 -0.74 -17.37 1.68
C GLY A 174 -1.79 -17.93 2.64
N LYS A 175 -1.55 -17.82 3.95
CA LYS A 175 -2.49 -18.21 5.03
C LYS A 175 -3.31 -17.05 5.57
N THR A 176 -3.01 -15.82 5.15
CA THR A 176 -3.60 -14.61 5.71
C THR A 176 -4.76 -14.13 4.84
N GLU A 177 -5.87 -13.80 5.50
CA GLU A 177 -6.97 -13.08 4.86
C GLU A 177 -6.66 -11.58 4.90
N PHE A 178 -6.75 -10.95 3.75
CA PHE A 178 -6.60 -9.52 3.56
C PHE A 178 -7.95 -8.89 3.23
N VAL A 179 -8.27 -7.78 3.83
CA VAL A 179 -9.27 -6.85 3.31
C VAL A 179 -8.74 -6.29 2.01
N SER A 180 -9.49 -6.37 0.93
CA SER A 180 -8.97 -5.98 -0.38
C SER A 180 -9.99 -5.24 -1.22
N PHE A 181 -9.50 -4.37 -2.07
CA PHE A 181 -10.24 -3.77 -3.17
C PHE A 181 -9.31 -3.56 -4.36
N ASP A 182 -9.89 -3.48 -5.53
CA ASP A 182 -9.15 -3.25 -6.77
C ASP A 182 -9.89 -2.28 -7.67
N GLY A 183 -9.26 -1.91 -8.76
CA GLY A 183 -9.87 -1.07 -9.77
C GLY A 183 -8.89 -0.61 -10.82
N MET A 184 -9.39 0.28 -11.67
CA MET A 184 -8.60 0.91 -12.73
C MET A 184 -8.32 2.36 -12.36
N ALA A 185 -7.05 2.76 -12.45
CA ALA A 185 -6.63 4.14 -12.41
C ALA A 185 -6.36 4.62 -13.85
N GLU A 186 -7.01 5.70 -14.25
CA GLU A 186 -6.71 6.39 -15.51
C GLU A 186 -5.83 7.61 -15.22
N TYR A 187 -4.65 7.63 -15.83
CA TYR A 187 -3.71 8.75 -15.76
C TYR A 187 -3.06 9.00 -17.11
N GLN A 188 -3.14 10.23 -17.63
CA GLN A 188 -2.58 10.62 -18.93
C GLN A 188 -2.97 9.65 -20.07
N SER A 189 -4.23 9.21 -20.09
CA SER A 189 -4.80 8.24 -21.04
C SER A 189 -4.23 6.82 -20.95
N ASN A 190 -3.51 6.49 -19.89
CA ASN A 190 -3.13 5.12 -19.57
C ASN A 190 -4.08 4.55 -18.52
N ASN A 191 -4.48 3.31 -18.72
CA ASN A 191 -5.28 2.56 -17.75
C ASN A 191 -4.34 1.61 -16.99
N ILE A 192 -4.35 1.72 -15.67
CA ILE A 192 -3.50 0.97 -14.78
C ILE A 192 -4.41 0.21 -13.82
N TYR A 193 -4.31 -1.10 -13.82
CA TYR A 193 -4.93 -1.93 -12.79
C TYR A 193 -4.17 -1.78 -11.48
N GLN A 194 -4.89 -1.57 -10.39
CA GLN A 194 -4.34 -1.59 -9.04
C GLN A 194 -5.23 -2.41 -8.12
N CYS A 195 -4.59 -3.23 -7.27
CA CYS A 195 -5.24 -3.97 -6.21
C CYS A 195 -4.51 -3.67 -4.90
N TYR A 196 -5.27 -3.40 -3.86
CA TYR A 196 -4.81 -3.13 -2.51
C TYR A 196 -5.29 -4.25 -1.61
N ALA A 197 -4.37 -4.90 -0.90
CA ALA A 197 -4.68 -5.94 0.06
C ALA A 197 -4.07 -5.56 1.41
N ILE A 198 -4.89 -5.48 2.44
CA ILE A 198 -4.58 -4.86 3.72
C ILE A 198 -4.91 -5.83 4.84
N THR A 199 -4.01 -6.00 5.80
CA THR A 199 -4.27 -6.81 6.99
C THR A 199 -3.56 -6.21 8.20
N GLU A 200 -4.13 -6.44 9.37
CA GLU A 200 -3.48 -6.18 10.65
C GLU A 200 -2.69 -7.42 11.04
N LYS A 201 -1.46 -7.22 11.49
CA LYS A 201 -0.64 -8.31 11.99
C LYS A 201 0.26 -7.84 13.11
N GLY A 202 -0.01 -8.33 14.32
CA GLY A 202 0.66 -7.86 15.52
C GLY A 202 0.44 -6.34 15.70
N ASP A 203 1.52 -5.61 15.74
CA ASP A 203 1.57 -4.15 15.90
C ASP A 203 1.63 -3.37 14.58
N CYS A 204 1.46 -4.06 13.44
CA CYS A 204 1.59 -3.46 12.11
C CYS A 204 0.33 -3.54 11.27
N MET A 205 0.07 -2.49 10.50
CA MET A 205 -0.75 -2.53 9.30
C MET A 205 0.13 -2.95 8.13
N VAL A 206 -0.22 -4.06 7.49
CA VAL A 206 0.49 -4.56 6.30
C VAL A 206 -0.36 -4.28 5.07
N THR A 207 0.21 -3.56 4.12
CA THR A 207 -0.46 -3.24 2.85
C THR A 207 0.33 -3.79 1.68
N MET A 208 -0.30 -4.63 0.87
CA MET A 208 0.25 -5.09 -0.40
C MET A 208 -0.42 -4.32 -1.54
N ILE A 209 0.39 -3.73 -2.41
CA ILE A 209 -0.06 -2.99 -3.58
C ILE A 209 0.40 -3.73 -4.83
N ILE A 210 -0.55 -4.07 -5.67
CA ILE A 210 -0.34 -4.80 -6.91
C ILE A 210 -0.69 -3.88 -8.07
N THR A 211 0.23 -3.67 -9.00
CA THR A 211 0.06 -2.78 -10.14
C THR A 211 0.31 -3.52 -11.45
N GLY A 212 -0.68 -3.47 -12.35
CA GLY A 212 -0.58 -4.00 -13.70
C GLY A 212 -0.92 -2.93 -14.72
N PRO A 213 0.03 -2.44 -15.54
CA PRO A 213 -0.21 -1.32 -16.45
C PRO A 213 -1.03 -1.69 -17.70
N SER A 214 -1.56 -2.91 -17.75
CA SER A 214 -2.41 -3.41 -18.82
C SER A 214 -3.17 -4.66 -18.33
N GLU A 215 -4.12 -5.17 -19.11
CA GLU A 215 -4.78 -6.45 -18.83
C GLU A 215 -3.77 -7.61 -18.73
N ALA A 216 -2.73 -7.61 -19.57
CA ALA A 216 -1.65 -8.59 -19.50
C ALA A 216 -0.84 -8.44 -18.21
N GLY A 217 -0.55 -7.21 -17.78
CA GLY A 217 0.13 -6.91 -16.52
C GLY A 217 -0.72 -7.29 -15.31
N GLN A 218 -2.03 -7.08 -15.36
CA GLN A 218 -2.95 -7.56 -14.33
C GLN A 218 -2.86 -9.08 -14.20
N ALA A 219 -3.02 -9.81 -15.32
CA ALA A 219 -2.96 -11.27 -15.32
C ALA A 219 -1.60 -11.79 -14.83
N GLU A 220 -0.51 -11.10 -15.17
CA GLU A 220 0.83 -11.42 -14.69
C GLU A 220 0.91 -11.29 -13.17
N CYS A 221 0.47 -10.18 -12.59
CA CYS A 221 0.43 -9.99 -11.15
C CYS A 221 -0.43 -11.03 -10.43
N GLU A 222 -1.60 -11.35 -10.98
CA GLU A 222 -2.49 -12.39 -10.43
C GLU A 222 -1.82 -13.77 -10.43
N ASN A 223 -1.04 -14.09 -11.47
CA ASN A 223 -0.26 -15.33 -11.53
C ASN A 223 0.84 -15.35 -10.45
N VAL A 224 1.50 -14.22 -10.20
CA VAL A 224 2.50 -14.10 -9.12
C VAL A 224 1.84 -14.33 -7.77
N LEU A 225 0.71 -13.69 -7.49
CA LEU A 225 -0.03 -13.89 -6.24
C LEU A 225 -0.50 -15.34 -6.07
N ALA A 226 -0.97 -15.98 -7.15
CA ALA A 226 -1.40 -17.38 -7.13
C ALA A 226 -0.23 -18.36 -6.91
N SER A 227 1.01 -17.94 -7.18
CA SER A 227 2.22 -18.74 -6.95
C SER A 227 2.71 -18.71 -5.49
N ILE A 228 2.15 -17.83 -4.66
CA ILE A 228 2.52 -17.72 -3.24
C ILE A 228 2.16 -19.02 -2.53
N GLN A 229 3.17 -19.59 -1.87
CA GLN A 229 3.03 -20.81 -1.09
C GLN A 229 2.74 -20.47 0.37
N THR A 230 2.01 -21.33 1.05
CA THR A 230 1.82 -21.23 2.50
C THR A 230 3.03 -21.80 3.24
N VAL A 231 3.48 -21.10 4.28
CA VAL A 231 4.52 -21.57 5.22
C VAL A 231 3.99 -21.60 6.64
N GLU A 232 4.63 -22.40 7.50
CA GLU A 232 4.29 -22.53 8.93
C GLU A 232 5.10 -21.54 9.76
#